data_c3b05dc1e9e5decd562f82f41433f541
#
_entry.id   c3b05dc1e9e5decd562f82f41433f541
#
_cell.length_a   1.000
_cell.length_b   1.000
_cell.length_c   1.000
_cell.angle_alpha   90.00
_cell.angle_beta   90.00
_cell.angle_gamma   90.00
#
_symmetry.space_group_name_H-M   'P 1'
#
loop_
_entity.id
_entity.type
_entity.pdbx_description
1 polymer ?
#
loop_
_entity_poly.entity_id
_entity_poly.type
_entity_poly.pdbx_seq_one_letter_code
_entity_poly.pdbx_strand_id
1 'polypeptide(L)'
;MKKKKTKKELMFPQQLSRENMFSSPIWYGDEPGFVNELNNASDSYIEEAKKNLKETIDKRNKKFGNKGDMGHVFHSTSLIGDPKFKKLQDYVGATAHNLLIEMGFDMTNYQLFITEMWVQEFAKKGAGHHTLHTHWNGHI
;
A
#
# COMPACT_ATOMS: atom_id res chain seq x y z
N MET A 1 18.63 16.55 -60.45
CA MET A 1 18.51 17.68 -59.47
C MET A 1 17.98 17.12 -58.12
N LYS A 2 18.80 17.09 -57.07
CA LYS A 2 18.37 16.67 -55.73
C LYS A 2 17.75 17.86 -55.02
N LYS A 3 16.44 17.80 -54.70
CA LYS A 3 15.77 18.80 -53.89
C LYS A 3 16.37 18.81 -52.49
N LYS A 4 17.04 19.89 -52.09
CA LYS A 4 17.45 20.17 -50.71
C LYS A 4 16.17 20.26 -49.85
N LYS A 5 16.02 19.34 -48.90
CA LYS A 5 15.01 19.50 -47.84
C LYS A 5 15.46 20.69 -46.97
N THR A 6 14.75 21.80 -47.06
CA THR A 6 14.89 22.92 -46.12
C THR A 6 14.54 22.41 -44.72
N LYS A 7 15.47 22.48 -43.80
CA LYS A 7 15.18 22.30 -42.36
C LYS A 7 14.17 23.37 -41.99
N LYS A 8 12.99 22.93 -41.56
CA LYS A 8 12.00 23.82 -40.97
C LYS A 8 12.62 24.37 -39.70
N GLU A 9 13.03 25.65 -39.70
CA GLU A 9 13.47 26.31 -38.49
C GLU A 9 12.32 26.25 -37.48
N LEU A 10 12.60 25.74 -36.29
CA LEU A 10 11.64 25.79 -35.21
C LEU A 10 11.41 27.24 -34.83
N MET A 11 10.15 27.64 -34.75
CA MET A 11 9.73 29.01 -34.52
C MET A 11 10.26 29.59 -33.19
N PHE A 12 10.68 28.70 -32.28
CA PHE A 12 11.33 29.03 -31.00
C PHE A 12 12.48 28.06 -30.76
N PRO A 13 13.72 28.39 -31.24
CA PRO A 13 14.90 27.61 -30.90
C PRO A 13 15.17 27.82 -29.41
N GLN A 14 14.74 26.89 -28.57
CA GLN A 14 14.99 26.97 -27.15
C GLN A 14 15.98 25.91 -26.75
N GLN A 15 17.03 26.32 -26.08
CA GLN A 15 17.79 25.43 -25.22
C GLN A 15 17.03 25.33 -23.90
N LEU A 16 16.29 24.25 -23.74
CA LEU A 16 15.64 23.95 -22.47
C LEU A 16 16.65 23.21 -21.60
N SER A 17 16.98 23.77 -20.45
CA SER A 17 17.65 23.05 -19.38
C SER A 17 16.61 22.39 -18.49
N ARG A 18 16.85 21.13 -18.12
CA ARG A 18 16.03 20.38 -17.18
C ARG A 18 16.72 20.37 -15.82
N GLU A 19 16.05 20.92 -14.83
CA GLU A 19 16.43 20.79 -13.44
C GLU A 19 15.38 19.95 -12.71
N ASN A 20 15.83 18.97 -11.93
CA ASN A 20 14.95 18.23 -11.03
C ASN A 20 14.92 18.95 -9.70
N MET A 21 13.89 19.77 -9.48
CA MET A 21 13.71 20.52 -8.24
C MET A 21 13.24 19.64 -7.09
N PHE A 22 12.52 18.56 -7.41
CA PHE A 22 11.97 17.62 -6.44
C PHE A 22 12.21 16.20 -6.90
N SER A 23 12.69 15.37 -6.01
CA SER A 23 12.79 13.93 -6.22
C SER A 23 11.92 13.21 -5.19
N SER A 24 11.13 12.25 -5.65
CA SER A 24 10.40 11.34 -4.77
C SER A 24 11.09 9.99 -4.84
N PRO A 25 11.95 9.66 -3.88
CA PRO A 25 12.64 8.38 -3.87
C PRO A 25 11.64 7.25 -3.57
N ILE A 26 11.88 6.10 -4.17
CA ILE A 26 11.15 4.87 -3.90
C ILE A 26 12.18 3.83 -3.50
N TRP A 27 11.97 3.23 -2.33
CA TRP A 27 12.77 2.11 -1.87
C TRP A 27 11.98 0.83 -2.03
N TYR A 28 12.65 -0.18 -2.46
CA TYR A 28 12.08 -1.53 -2.57
C TYR A 28 13.13 -2.54 -2.14
N GLY A 29 12.69 -3.68 -1.69
CA GLY A 29 13.57 -4.77 -1.25
C GLY A 29 12.82 -6.09 -1.29
N ASP A 30 13.60 -7.15 -1.15
CA ASP A 30 13.06 -8.49 -1.03
C ASP A 30 12.38 -8.69 0.32
N GLU A 31 11.56 -9.73 0.39
CA GLU A 31 10.82 -10.06 1.59
C GLU A 31 11.73 -10.32 2.78
N PRO A 32 11.38 -9.84 3.96
CA PRO A 32 12.03 -10.27 5.19
C PRO A 32 11.71 -11.74 5.48
N GLY A 33 12.67 -12.47 6.03
CA GLY A 33 12.57 -13.92 6.24
C GLY A 33 11.46 -14.42 7.19
N PHE A 34 10.58 -13.51 7.67
CA PHE A 34 9.48 -13.83 8.57
C PHE A 34 8.08 -13.72 7.90
N VAL A 35 8.00 -13.59 6.57
CA VAL A 35 6.71 -13.44 5.86
C VAL A 35 5.78 -14.62 6.08
N ASN A 36 6.28 -15.85 6.08
CA ASN A 36 5.48 -17.05 6.36
C ASN A 36 4.88 -17.04 7.78
N GLU A 37 5.63 -16.52 8.74
CA GLU A 37 5.16 -16.35 10.12
C GLU A 37 4.01 -15.34 10.20
N LEU A 38 4.12 -14.23 9.45
CA LEU A 38 3.06 -13.23 9.35
C LEU A 38 1.80 -13.78 8.67
N ASN A 39 1.94 -14.51 7.58
CA ASN A 39 0.82 -15.11 6.88
C ASN A 39 0.05 -16.06 7.81
N ASN A 40 0.74 -16.96 8.48
CA ASN A 40 0.12 -17.89 9.44
C ASN A 40 -0.57 -17.14 10.60
N ALA A 41 0.03 -16.06 11.08
CA ALA A 41 -0.58 -15.23 12.14
C ALA A 41 -1.84 -14.52 11.64
N SER A 42 -1.88 -14.14 10.37
CA SER A 42 -2.99 -13.40 9.75
C SER A 42 -4.26 -14.24 9.56
N ASP A 43 -4.12 -15.55 9.36
CA ASP A 43 -5.25 -16.45 9.04
C ASP A 43 -6.40 -16.33 10.05
N SER A 44 -6.11 -16.31 11.35
CA SER A 44 -7.13 -16.23 12.38
C SER A 44 -7.94 -14.92 12.33
N TYR A 45 -7.30 -13.80 11.97
CA TYR A 45 -7.95 -12.49 11.85
C TYR A 45 -8.80 -12.39 10.59
N ILE A 46 -8.36 -13.01 9.50
CA ILE A 46 -9.14 -13.09 8.27
C ILE A 46 -10.35 -13.99 8.45
N GLU A 47 -10.21 -15.15 9.12
CA GLU A 47 -11.35 -16.01 9.40
C GLU A 47 -12.38 -15.33 10.32
N GLU A 48 -11.97 -14.53 11.29
CA GLU A 48 -12.85 -13.70 12.09
C GLU A 48 -13.59 -12.66 11.24
N ALA A 49 -12.86 -11.95 10.36
CA ALA A 49 -13.46 -10.97 9.45
C ALA A 49 -14.50 -11.62 8.51
N LYS A 50 -14.22 -12.81 7.98
CA LYS A 50 -15.16 -13.61 7.17
C LYS A 50 -16.41 -13.99 7.97
N LYS A 51 -16.24 -14.42 9.21
CA LYS A 51 -17.34 -14.78 10.09
C LYS A 51 -18.25 -13.58 10.35
N ASN A 52 -17.67 -12.40 10.59
CA ASN A 52 -18.41 -11.17 10.84
C ASN A 52 -19.21 -10.70 9.62
N LEU A 53 -18.73 -10.96 8.40
CA LEU A 53 -19.43 -10.61 7.16
C LEU A 53 -20.37 -11.68 6.65
N LYS A 54 -20.37 -12.88 7.24
CA LYS A 54 -21.13 -14.03 6.74
C LYS A 54 -22.62 -13.72 6.54
N GLU A 55 -23.27 -13.14 7.51
CA GLU A 55 -24.69 -12.80 7.44
C GLU A 55 -24.99 -11.82 6.30
N THR A 56 -24.14 -10.81 6.09
CA THR A 56 -24.27 -9.83 5.02
C THR A 56 -24.14 -10.51 3.66
N ILE A 57 -23.17 -11.40 3.51
CA ILE A 57 -22.94 -12.17 2.28
C ILE A 57 -24.13 -13.09 2.00
N ASP A 58 -24.63 -13.80 3.01
CA ASP A 58 -25.75 -14.70 2.89
C ASP A 58 -27.05 -13.96 2.49
N LYS A 59 -27.33 -12.81 3.10
CA LYS A 59 -28.48 -11.95 2.74
C LYS A 59 -28.40 -11.47 1.29
N ARG A 60 -27.21 -11.03 0.85
CA ARG A 60 -27.01 -10.64 -0.54
C ARG A 60 -27.21 -11.81 -1.50
N ASN A 61 -26.62 -12.97 -1.20
CA ASN A 61 -26.70 -14.16 -2.04
C ASN A 61 -28.16 -14.68 -2.14
N LYS A 62 -28.93 -14.57 -1.08
CA LYS A 62 -30.36 -14.90 -1.10
C LYS A 62 -31.15 -13.97 -2.04
N LYS A 63 -30.79 -12.69 -2.10
CA LYS A 63 -31.52 -11.70 -2.90
C LYS A 63 -31.14 -11.72 -4.38
N PHE A 64 -29.85 -11.92 -4.69
CA PHE A 64 -29.30 -11.72 -6.03
C PHE A 64 -28.69 -12.99 -6.66
N GLY A 65 -28.92 -14.16 -6.04
CA GLY A 65 -28.34 -15.43 -6.43
C GLY A 65 -26.98 -15.69 -5.76
N ASN A 66 -26.63 -16.96 -5.63
CA ASN A 66 -25.40 -17.36 -4.95
C ASN A 66 -24.16 -16.99 -5.75
N LYS A 67 -23.47 -15.97 -5.32
CA LYS A 67 -22.19 -15.47 -5.86
C LYS A 67 -21.02 -15.72 -4.90
N GLY A 68 -21.25 -16.49 -3.83
CA GLY A 68 -20.24 -16.70 -2.79
C GLY A 68 -19.83 -15.37 -2.15
N ASP A 69 -18.53 -15.15 -2.02
CA ASP A 69 -17.91 -13.95 -1.45
C ASP A 69 -17.60 -12.84 -2.47
N MET A 70 -18.01 -12.98 -3.73
CA MET A 70 -17.70 -12.02 -4.80
C MET A 70 -17.95 -10.57 -4.38
N GLY A 71 -16.99 -9.71 -4.63
CA GLY A 71 -17.08 -8.26 -4.38
C GLY A 71 -16.77 -7.84 -2.94
N HIS A 72 -16.50 -8.78 -2.03
CA HIS A 72 -16.16 -8.45 -0.64
C HIS A 72 -14.65 -8.31 -0.43
N VAL A 73 -14.30 -7.51 0.56
CA VAL A 73 -12.95 -7.41 1.13
C VAL A 73 -13.10 -7.74 2.62
N PHE A 74 -12.32 -8.70 3.08
CA PHE A 74 -12.27 -9.10 4.47
C PHE A 74 -11.16 -8.30 5.14
N HIS A 75 -11.53 -7.53 6.14
CA HIS A 75 -10.66 -6.58 6.80
C HIS A 75 -10.60 -6.92 8.29
N SER A 76 -9.41 -7.13 8.82
CA SER A 76 -9.22 -7.41 10.23
C SER A 76 -9.49 -6.18 11.11
N THR A 77 -9.62 -6.40 12.40
CA THR A 77 -9.43 -5.36 13.42
C THR A 77 -7.97 -4.88 13.41
N SER A 78 -7.67 -3.81 14.17
CA SER A 78 -6.32 -3.29 14.30
C SER A 78 -5.36 -4.35 14.87
N LEU A 79 -4.18 -4.43 14.28
CA LEU A 79 -3.07 -5.31 14.71
C LEU A 79 -1.98 -4.56 15.46
N ILE A 80 -2.16 -3.26 15.72
CA ILE A 80 -1.22 -2.45 16.47
C ILE A 80 -1.11 -3.00 17.90
N GLY A 81 0.13 -3.24 18.34
CA GLY A 81 0.41 -3.78 19.67
C GLY A 81 0.19 -5.29 19.80
N ASP A 82 -0.27 -5.97 18.76
CA ASP A 82 -0.35 -7.43 18.78
C ASP A 82 1.06 -8.05 18.73
N PRO A 83 1.44 -8.90 19.71
CA PRO A 83 2.77 -9.49 19.78
C PRO A 83 3.14 -10.35 18.56
N LYS A 84 2.15 -10.94 17.88
CA LYS A 84 2.37 -11.75 16.67
C LYS A 84 2.94 -10.93 15.51
N PHE A 85 2.66 -9.62 15.49
CA PHE A 85 3.11 -8.70 14.46
C PHE A 85 4.23 -7.77 14.92
N LYS A 86 4.77 -8.00 16.12
CA LYS A 86 5.83 -7.15 16.67
C LYS A 86 7.07 -7.09 15.77
N LYS A 87 7.49 -8.20 15.20
CA LYS A 87 8.64 -8.23 14.27
C LYS A 87 8.42 -7.31 13.06
N LEU A 88 7.20 -7.32 12.50
CA LEU A 88 6.86 -6.44 11.38
C LEU A 88 6.85 -4.98 11.82
N GLN A 89 6.26 -4.67 12.97
CA GLN A 89 6.21 -3.31 13.51
C GLN A 89 7.64 -2.78 13.76
N ASP A 90 8.49 -3.58 14.38
CA ASP A 90 9.89 -3.21 14.63
C ASP A 90 10.66 -3.02 13.31
N TYR A 91 10.49 -3.92 12.34
CA TYR A 91 11.12 -3.83 11.02
C TYR A 91 10.71 -2.58 10.27
N VAL A 92 9.41 -2.31 10.17
CA VAL A 92 8.88 -1.13 9.47
C VAL A 92 9.33 0.16 10.17
N GLY A 93 9.23 0.22 11.51
CA GLY A 93 9.64 1.38 12.28
C GLY A 93 11.13 1.70 12.13
N ALA A 94 12.00 0.69 12.26
CA ALA A 94 13.44 0.87 12.09
C ALA A 94 13.81 1.25 10.65
N THR A 95 13.19 0.62 9.66
CA THR A 95 13.42 0.94 8.24
C THR A 95 12.99 2.36 7.93
N ALA A 96 11.78 2.77 8.30
CA ALA A 96 11.28 4.10 8.06
C ALA A 96 12.16 5.16 8.74
N HIS A 97 12.59 4.93 9.99
CA HIS A 97 13.49 5.83 10.69
C HIS A 97 14.81 6.03 9.93
N ASN A 98 15.43 4.94 9.47
CA ASN A 98 16.69 5.01 8.73
C ASN A 98 16.54 5.71 7.38
N LEU A 99 15.43 5.47 6.66
CA LEU A 99 15.13 6.12 5.38
C LEU A 99 14.91 7.62 5.55
N LEU A 100 14.26 8.06 6.62
CA LEU A 100 14.11 9.49 6.92
C LEU A 100 15.47 10.16 7.18
N ILE A 101 16.38 9.51 7.90
CA ILE A 101 17.75 10.00 8.08
C ILE A 101 18.48 10.08 6.74
N GLU A 102 18.37 9.06 5.89
CA GLU A 102 18.96 9.05 4.54
C GLU A 102 18.43 10.19 3.67
N MET A 103 17.16 10.55 3.82
CA MET A 103 16.56 11.71 3.18
C MET A 103 16.99 13.06 3.75
N GLY A 104 17.78 13.07 4.82
CA GLY A 104 18.30 14.28 5.44
C GLY A 104 17.45 14.85 6.57
N PHE A 105 16.46 14.11 7.06
CA PHE A 105 15.68 14.54 8.23
C PHE A 105 16.51 14.34 9.52
N ASP A 106 16.50 15.35 10.40
CA ASP A 106 17.04 15.22 11.74
C ASP A 106 16.01 14.52 12.64
N MET A 107 16.25 13.24 12.90
CA MET A 107 15.35 12.41 13.72
C MET A 107 15.66 12.44 15.22
N THR A 108 16.59 13.29 15.69
CA THR A 108 17.08 13.30 17.08
C THR A 108 15.96 13.50 18.11
N ASN A 109 14.96 14.33 17.77
CA ASN A 109 13.85 14.67 18.66
C ASN A 109 12.49 14.12 18.17
N TYR A 110 12.51 13.23 17.21
CA TYR A 110 11.29 12.66 16.62
C TYR A 110 11.15 11.18 16.95
N GLN A 111 9.91 10.77 17.09
CA GLN A 111 9.54 9.38 17.33
C GLN A 111 8.50 8.96 16.30
N LEU A 112 8.71 7.80 15.68
CA LEU A 112 7.76 7.25 14.72
C LEU A 112 6.73 6.36 15.43
N PHE A 113 5.49 6.50 15.01
CA PHE A 113 4.39 5.68 15.47
C PHE A 113 3.67 5.05 14.27
N ILE A 114 3.37 3.78 14.36
CA ILE A 114 2.45 3.14 13.43
C ILE A 114 1.05 3.48 13.91
N THR A 115 0.28 4.21 13.10
CA THR A 115 -1.06 4.68 13.44
C THR A 115 -2.15 3.71 13.03
N GLU A 116 -1.89 2.91 11.97
CA GLU A 116 -2.84 1.96 11.43
C GLU A 116 -2.10 0.70 10.96
N MET A 117 -2.67 -0.45 11.24
CA MET A 117 -2.13 -1.74 10.80
C MET A 117 -3.25 -2.77 10.79
N TRP A 118 -3.45 -3.43 9.69
CA TRP A 118 -4.43 -4.48 9.51
C TRP A 118 -4.01 -5.47 8.43
N VAL A 119 -4.70 -6.59 8.33
CA VAL A 119 -4.59 -7.54 7.23
C VAL A 119 -5.89 -7.57 6.45
N GLN A 120 -5.78 -7.77 5.15
CA GLN A 120 -6.91 -7.85 4.24
C GLN A 120 -6.80 -9.06 3.32
N GLU A 121 -7.95 -9.66 3.04
CA GLU A 121 -8.09 -10.66 1.99
C GLU A 121 -9.21 -10.24 1.03
N PHE A 122 -8.93 -10.25 -0.25
CA PHE A 122 -9.94 -10.02 -1.28
C PHE A 122 -10.70 -11.31 -1.58
N ALA A 123 -11.97 -11.17 -1.93
CA ALA A 123 -12.84 -12.30 -2.24
C ALA A 123 -12.21 -13.25 -3.26
N LYS A 124 -12.24 -14.54 -2.98
CA LYS A 124 -11.73 -15.59 -3.90
C LYS A 124 -12.49 -15.62 -5.23
N LYS A 125 -13.78 -15.26 -5.22
CA LYS A 125 -14.61 -15.14 -6.43
C LYS A 125 -14.34 -13.85 -7.22
N GLY A 126 -13.41 -13.03 -6.77
CA GLY A 126 -13.01 -11.79 -7.42
C GLY A 126 -13.93 -10.59 -7.17
N ALA A 127 -13.69 -9.51 -7.91
CA ALA A 127 -14.39 -8.24 -7.81
C ALA A 127 -14.32 -7.53 -6.44
N GLY A 128 -13.47 -7.98 -5.53
CA GLY A 128 -13.11 -7.24 -4.33
C GLY A 128 -12.37 -5.96 -4.72
N HIS A 129 -12.76 -4.83 -4.15
CA HIS A 129 -12.14 -3.55 -4.45
C HIS A 129 -12.23 -2.60 -3.26
N HIS A 130 -11.32 -1.66 -3.21
CA HIS A 130 -11.41 -0.46 -2.39
C HIS A 130 -11.82 0.74 -3.24
N THR A 131 -12.67 1.58 -2.68
CA THR A 131 -12.88 2.91 -3.24
C THR A 131 -11.63 3.76 -3.06
N LEU A 132 -11.43 4.74 -3.93
CA LEU A 132 -10.35 5.71 -3.75
C LEU A 132 -10.53 6.41 -2.39
N HIS A 133 -9.49 6.39 -1.56
CA HIS A 133 -9.50 6.97 -0.23
C HIS A 133 -8.11 7.48 0.14
N THR A 134 -8.03 8.25 1.20
CA THR A 134 -6.79 8.80 1.74
C THR A 134 -6.62 8.40 3.20
N HIS A 135 -5.38 8.29 3.64
CA HIS A 135 -5.02 8.08 5.04
C HIS A 135 -4.54 9.42 5.62
N TRP A 136 -5.37 10.03 6.45
CA TRP A 136 -5.12 11.38 6.99
C TRP A 136 -4.18 11.39 8.21
N ASN A 137 -4.00 10.24 8.84
CA ASN A 137 -3.26 10.12 10.10
C ASN A 137 -1.77 9.79 9.91
N GLY A 138 -1.32 9.63 8.67
CA GLY A 138 0.08 9.42 8.35
C GLY A 138 0.73 10.74 7.96
N HIS A 139 1.69 11.18 8.73
CA HIS A 139 2.59 12.26 8.36
C HIS A 139 3.98 11.66 8.16
N ILE A 140 4.41 11.58 6.92
CA ILE A 140 5.81 11.40 6.56
C ILE A 140 6.15 12.46 5.54
#